data_7a8de1dcdc55f8fc3cae0e9cd7447f5d
#
_entry.id   7a8de1dcdc55f8fc3cae0e9cd7447f5d
#
_cell.length_a   1.000
_cell.length_b   1.000
_cell.length_c   1.000
_cell.angle_alpha   90.00
_cell.angle_beta   90.00
_cell.angle_gamma   90.00
#
_symmetry.space_group_name_H-M   'P 1'
#
loop_
_entity.id
_entity.type
_entity.pdbx_description
1 polymer ?
#
loop_
_entity_poly.entity_id
_entity_poly.type
_entity_poly.pdbx_seq_one_letter_code
_entity_poly.pdbx_strand_id
1 'polypeptide(L)'
;MKDYENNCYIFILNLAKELAQDYDIQYQHMEEFVRWNLPEEIAIEWIDAEGMVAILECGKCIPEETVEILREIINAFILEFEKIDNPVWTHESMNRSAFWDMQRLNARRLLDKMKE
;
A
#
# COMPACT_ATOMS: atom_id res chain seq x y z
N MET A 1 -18.66 -13.33 -2.90
CA MET A 1 -17.33 -13.42 -2.26
C MET A 1 -17.46 -14.15 -0.95
N LYS A 2 -16.56 -15.08 -0.66
CA LYS A 2 -16.55 -15.78 0.64
C LYS A 2 -16.09 -14.83 1.75
N ASP A 3 -16.40 -15.13 3.00
CA ASP A 3 -16.08 -14.24 4.13
C ASP A 3 -14.59 -13.89 4.21
N TYR A 4 -13.70 -14.89 4.06
CA TYR A 4 -12.27 -14.64 4.12
C TYR A 4 -11.78 -13.78 2.93
N GLU A 5 -12.38 -13.96 1.76
CA GLU A 5 -12.08 -13.14 0.58
C GLU A 5 -12.51 -11.69 0.81
N ASN A 6 -13.71 -11.51 1.37
CA ASN A 6 -14.20 -10.18 1.70
C ASN A 6 -13.34 -9.48 2.73
N ASN A 7 -12.86 -10.20 3.74
CA ASN A 7 -11.94 -9.66 4.74
C ASN A 7 -10.61 -9.21 4.11
N CYS A 8 -10.07 -9.99 3.19
CA CYS A 8 -8.87 -9.61 2.44
C CYS A 8 -9.12 -8.36 1.59
N TYR A 9 -10.26 -8.29 0.94
CA TYR A 9 -10.63 -7.14 0.12
C TYR A 9 -10.70 -5.85 0.95
N ILE A 10 -11.39 -5.91 2.09
CA ILE A 10 -11.53 -4.75 2.98
C ILE A 10 -10.17 -4.32 3.53
N PHE A 11 -9.33 -5.28 3.93
CA PHE A 11 -7.99 -4.98 4.43
C PHE A 11 -7.16 -4.24 3.39
N ILE A 12 -7.12 -4.74 2.17
CA ILE A 12 -6.38 -4.11 1.06
C ILE A 12 -6.96 -2.74 0.72
N LEU A 13 -8.29 -2.63 0.69
CA LEU A 13 -8.95 -1.36 0.45
C LEU A 13 -8.52 -0.31 1.48
N ASN A 14 -8.42 -0.68 2.75
CA ASN A 14 -7.97 0.21 3.81
C ASN A 14 -6.51 0.61 3.65
N LEU A 15 -5.64 -0.33 3.24
CA LEU A 15 -4.24 -0.01 2.91
C LEU A 15 -4.17 1.02 1.77
N ALA A 16 -5.00 0.85 0.74
CA ALA A 16 -5.03 1.76 -0.40
C ALA A 16 -5.52 3.15 0.02
N LYS A 17 -6.53 3.23 0.87
CA LYS A 17 -7.03 4.50 1.40
C LYS A 17 -5.96 5.25 2.17
N GLU A 18 -5.19 4.55 3.00
CA GLU A 18 -4.10 5.17 3.77
C GLU A 18 -2.97 5.65 2.85
N LEU A 19 -2.52 4.80 1.94
CA LEU A 19 -1.43 5.17 1.03
C LEU A 19 -1.80 6.30 0.06
N ALA A 20 -3.08 6.41 -0.31
CA ALA A 20 -3.56 7.44 -1.22
C ALA A 20 -3.60 8.84 -0.59
N GLN A 21 -3.50 8.94 0.73
CA GLN A 21 -3.55 10.22 1.44
C GLN A 21 -2.26 11.03 1.23
N ASP A 22 -2.38 12.35 1.31
CA ASP A 22 -1.21 13.22 1.31
C ASP A 22 -0.37 12.97 2.57
N TYR A 23 0.91 13.29 2.50
CA TYR A 23 1.85 13.05 3.60
C TYR A 23 1.36 13.66 4.93
N ASP A 24 0.80 14.87 4.90
CA ASP A 24 0.33 15.54 6.11
C ASP A 24 -0.72 14.71 6.85
N ILE A 25 -1.63 14.10 6.12
CA ILE A 25 -2.66 13.22 6.68
C ILE A 25 -2.03 11.93 7.21
N GLN A 26 -1.09 11.35 6.47
CA GLN A 26 -0.35 10.17 6.90
C GLN A 26 0.41 10.44 8.20
N TYR A 27 1.01 11.62 8.31
CA TYR A 27 1.73 12.02 9.51
C TYR A 27 0.80 12.17 10.72
N GLN A 28 -0.39 12.73 10.54
CA GLN A 28 -1.41 12.80 11.60
C GLN A 28 -1.78 11.40 12.10
N HIS A 29 -1.96 10.44 11.18
CA HIS A 29 -2.25 9.05 11.55
C HIS A 29 -1.10 8.42 12.33
N MET A 30 0.15 8.78 11.99
CA MET A 30 1.31 8.33 12.74
C MET A 30 1.24 8.77 14.21
N GLU A 31 0.91 10.04 14.46
CA GLU A 31 0.78 10.57 15.83
C GLU A 31 -0.32 9.86 16.61
N GLU A 32 -1.46 9.60 15.97
CA GLU A 32 -2.59 8.92 16.59
C GLU A 32 -2.28 7.48 16.98
N PHE A 33 -1.48 6.78 16.15
CA PHE A 33 -1.19 5.36 16.33
C PHE A 33 0.24 5.07 16.78
N VAL A 34 1.01 6.09 17.12
CA VAL A 34 2.40 5.98 17.60
C VAL A 34 3.29 5.19 16.63
N ARG A 35 3.21 5.50 15.34
CA ARG A 35 4.02 4.86 14.30
C ARG A 35 5.32 5.64 14.10
N TRP A 36 6.38 5.22 14.78
CA TRP A 36 7.67 5.91 14.77
C TRP A 36 8.36 5.92 13.40
N ASN A 37 8.26 4.82 12.65
CA ASN A 37 8.87 4.66 11.34
C ASN A 37 7.79 4.48 10.28
N LEU A 38 6.93 5.50 10.14
CA LEU A 38 5.78 5.44 9.25
C LEU A 38 6.09 4.95 7.83
N PRO A 39 7.18 5.42 7.17
CA PRO A 39 7.48 4.95 5.81
C PRO A 39 7.69 3.44 5.76
N GLU A 40 8.51 2.89 6.65
CA GLU A 40 8.78 1.46 6.69
C GLU A 40 7.56 0.66 7.10
N GLU A 41 6.76 1.16 8.04
CA GLU A 41 5.54 0.49 8.49
C GLU A 41 4.53 0.33 7.36
N ILE A 42 4.31 1.38 6.57
CA ILE A 42 3.41 1.32 5.42
C ILE A 42 3.92 0.28 4.42
N ALA A 43 5.21 0.31 4.11
CA ALA A 43 5.81 -0.63 3.16
C ALA A 43 5.67 -2.08 3.63
N ILE A 44 5.93 -2.35 4.91
CA ILE A 44 5.82 -3.70 5.49
C ILE A 44 4.37 -4.19 5.42
N GLU A 45 3.40 -3.35 5.72
CA GLU A 45 1.98 -3.72 5.62
C GLU A 45 1.62 -4.15 4.19
N TRP A 46 2.12 -3.43 3.18
CA TRP A 46 1.88 -3.80 1.78
C TRP A 46 2.56 -5.10 1.39
N ILE A 47 3.80 -5.30 1.81
CA ILE A 47 4.54 -6.53 1.52
C ILE A 47 3.83 -7.74 2.17
N ASP A 48 3.39 -7.58 3.41
CA ASP A 48 2.68 -8.63 4.14
C ASP A 48 1.31 -8.94 3.52
N ALA A 49 0.75 -8.02 2.75
CA ALA A 49 -0.53 -8.22 2.08
C ALA A 49 -0.45 -9.08 0.81
N GLU A 50 0.74 -9.50 0.38
CA GLU A 50 0.90 -10.28 -0.85
C GLU A 50 0.05 -11.56 -0.86
N GLY A 51 -0.01 -12.25 0.29
CA GLY A 51 -0.85 -13.45 0.43
C GLY A 51 -2.33 -13.16 0.24
N MET A 52 -2.79 -12.01 0.69
CA MET A 52 -4.19 -11.58 0.52
C MET A 52 -4.50 -11.26 -0.94
N VAL A 53 -3.54 -10.66 -1.64
CA VAL A 53 -3.68 -10.39 -3.09
C VAL A 53 -3.82 -11.72 -3.84
N ALA A 54 -3.01 -12.72 -3.49
CA ALA A 54 -3.08 -14.04 -4.09
C ALA A 54 -4.44 -14.70 -3.87
N ILE A 55 -5.02 -14.55 -2.68
CA ILE A 55 -6.37 -15.06 -2.37
C ILE A 55 -7.41 -14.41 -3.29
N LEU A 56 -7.36 -13.09 -3.45
CA LEU A 56 -8.32 -12.37 -4.29
C LEU A 56 -8.13 -12.72 -5.77
N GLU A 57 -6.91 -12.92 -6.20
CA GLU A 57 -6.62 -13.34 -7.57
C GLU A 57 -7.15 -14.74 -7.86
N CYS A 58 -6.85 -15.70 -6.98
CA CYS A 58 -7.30 -17.07 -7.13
C CYS A 58 -8.83 -17.19 -7.13
N GLY A 59 -9.49 -16.41 -6.29
CA GLY A 59 -10.95 -16.37 -6.22
C GLY A 59 -11.61 -15.55 -7.31
N LYS A 60 -10.83 -14.91 -8.17
CA LYS A 60 -11.32 -13.99 -9.21
C LYS A 60 -12.22 -12.89 -8.64
N CYS A 61 -11.87 -12.42 -7.44
CA CYS A 61 -12.64 -11.40 -6.72
C CYS A 61 -12.42 -10.00 -7.27
N ILE A 62 -11.31 -9.78 -7.95
CA ILE A 62 -10.93 -8.48 -8.55
C ILE A 62 -10.39 -8.71 -9.97
N PRO A 63 -10.53 -7.71 -10.85
CA PRO A 63 -10.00 -7.81 -12.21
C PRO A 63 -8.48 -7.95 -12.22
N GLU A 64 -7.96 -8.58 -13.26
CA GLU A 64 -6.52 -8.79 -13.43
C GLU A 64 -5.74 -7.48 -13.42
N GLU A 65 -6.28 -6.43 -14.03
CA GLU A 65 -5.62 -5.10 -14.03
C GLU A 65 -5.48 -4.53 -12.63
N THR A 66 -6.42 -4.83 -11.72
CA THR A 66 -6.34 -4.42 -10.32
C THR A 66 -5.24 -5.20 -9.59
N VAL A 67 -5.13 -6.50 -9.87
CA VAL A 67 -4.04 -7.33 -9.33
C VAL A 67 -2.68 -6.79 -9.77
N GLU A 68 -2.55 -6.38 -11.02
CA GLU A 68 -1.31 -5.82 -11.54
C GLU A 68 -0.89 -4.55 -10.78
N ILE A 69 -1.82 -3.64 -10.51
CA ILE A 69 -1.53 -2.42 -9.76
C ILE A 69 -1.10 -2.77 -8.33
N LEU A 70 -1.80 -3.68 -7.67
CA LEU A 70 -1.43 -4.14 -6.32
C LEU A 70 -0.01 -4.68 -6.30
N ARG A 71 0.36 -5.51 -7.28
CA ARG A 71 1.70 -6.08 -7.37
C ARG A 71 2.77 -5.04 -7.70
N GLU A 72 2.44 -4.03 -8.51
CA GLU A 72 3.36 -2.92 -8.76
C GLU A 72 3.73 -2.21 -7.45
N ILE A 73 2.76 -1.93 -6.59
CA ILE A 73 3.01 -1.29 -5.30
C ILE A 73 3.88 -2.19 -4.43
N ILE A 74 3.50 -3.45 -4.27
CA ILE A 74 4.21 -4.41 -3.41
C ILE A 74 5.66 -4.58 -3.89
N ASN A 75 5.85 -4.80 -5.19
CA ASN A 75 7.18 -5.01 -5.75
C ASN A 75 8.05 -3.75 -5.65
N ALA A 76 7.46 -2.57 -5.79
CA ALA A 76 8.20 -1.32 -5.62
C ALA A 76 8.78 -1.20 -4.20
N PHE A 77 7.99 -1.54 -3.19
CA PHE A 77 8.46 -1.53 -1.80
C PHE A 77 9.52 -2.61 -1.55
N ILE A 78 9.33 -3.82 -2.08
CA ILE A 78 10.31 -4.91 -1.94
C ILE A 78 11.66 -4.49 -2.51
N LEU A 79 11.68 -3.90 -3.71
CA LEU A 79 12.92 -3.46 -4.36
C LEU A 79 13.64 -2.38 -3.54
N GLU A 80 12.91 -1.48 -2.90
CA GLU A 80 13.51 -0.45 -2.07
C GLU A 80 14.13 -1.05 -0.79
N PHE A 81 13.55 -2.10 -0.21
CA PHE A 81 14.14 -2.78 0.95
C PHE A 81 15.44 -3.52 0.62
N GLU A 82 15.67 -3.87 -0.64
CA GLU A 82 16.91 -4.53 -1.07
C GLU A 82 18.09 -3.57 -1.13
N LYS A 83 17.87 -2.26 -1.12
CA LYS A 83 18.91 -1.25 -1.20
C LYS A 83 19.46 -0.93 0.19
N ILE A 84 20.79 -0.90 0.32
CA ILE A 84 21.47 -0.60 1.58
C ILE A 84 21.42 0.93 1.81
N ASP A 85 21.16 1.35 3.05
CA ASP A 85 21.16 2.76 3.46
C ASP A 85 20.27 3.64 2.57
N ASN A 86 19.08 3.14 2.27
CA ASN A 86 18.17 3.80 1.34
C ASN A 86 17.45 4.98 2.02
N PRO A 87 17.65 6.21 1.54
CA PRO A 87 17.01 7.39 2.13
C PRO A 87 15.50 7.45 1.91
N VAL A 88 14.92 6.58 1.09
CA VAL A 88 13.47 6.56 0.81
C VAL A 88 12.65 6.31 2.08
N TRP A 89 13.24 5.72 3.11
CA TRP A 89 12.58 5.41 4.37
C TRP A 89 12.56 6.56 5.38
N THR A 90 12.95 7.76 4.96
CA THR A 90 12.86 8.96 5.81
C THR A 90 11.52 9.66 5.61
N HIS A 91 11.09 10.40 6.63
CA HIS A 91 9.90 11.24 6.51
C HIS A 91 10.05 12.33 5.45
N GLU A 92 11.25 12.88 5.30
CA GLU A 92 11.52 13.86 4.24
C GLU A 92 11.28 13.25 2.86
N SER A 93 11.79 12.04 2.62
CA SER A 93 11.60 11.35 1.35
C SER A 93 10.11 11.01 1.15
N MET A 94 9.44 10.51 2.18
CA MET A 94 8.02 10.20 2.11
C MET A 94 7.19 11.42 1.71
N ASN A 95 7.57 12.61 2.21
CA ASN A 95 6.89 13.85 1.88
C ASN A 95 7.18 14.33 0.46
N ARG A 96 8.41 14.14 -0.05
CA ARG A 96 8.89 14.86 -1.24
C ARG A 96 9.39 14.01 -2.39
N SER A 97 9.62 12.71 -2.21
CA SER A 97 10.23 11.91 -3.27
C SER A 97 9.24 11.48 -4.34
N ALA A 98 9.74 11.33 -5.56
CA ALA A 98 8.97 10.78 -6.66
C ALA A 98 8.52 9.35 -6.41
N PHE A 99 9.31 8.57 -5.67
CA PHE A 99 8.96 7.20 -5.29
C PHE A 99 7.62 7.16 -4.55
N TRP A 100 7.50 7.93 -3.47
CA TRP A 100 6.28 7.96 -2.65
C TRP A 100 5.10 8.58 -3.39
N ASP A 101 5.35 9.61 -4.20
CA ASP A 101 4.31 10.21 -5.04
C ASP A 101 3.73 9.17 -6.00
N MET A 102 4.58 8.32 -6.58
CA MET A 102 4.13 7.25 -7.47
C MET A 102 3.29 6.23 -6.73
N GLN A 103 3.68 5.85 -5.50
CA GLN A 103 2.89 4.90 -4.71
C GLN A 103 1.53 5.48 -4.34
N ARG A 104 1.47 6.76 -4.00
CA ARG A 104 0.19 7.44 -3.74
C ARG A 104 -0.70 7.46 -4.99
N LEU A 105 -0.10 7.74 -6.15
CA LEU A 105 -0.84 7.72 -7.42
C LEU A 105 -1.39 6.33 -7.72
N ASN A 106 -0.58 5.29 -7.54
CA ASN A 106 -1.03 3.91 -7.72
C ASN A 106 -2.17 3.55 -6.77
N ALA A 107 -2.09 3.99 -5.51
CA ALA A 107 -3.15 3.76 -4.54
C ALA A 107 -4.46 4.45 -4.96
N ARG A 108 -4.37 5.67 -5.50
CA ARG A 108 -5.54 6.39 -6.02
C ARG A 108 -6.16 5.66 -7.21
N ARG A 109 -5.32 5.10 -8.10
CA ARG A 109 -5.80 4.26 -9.21
C ARG A 109 -6.52 3.03 -8.70
N LEU A 110 -6.02 2.40 -7.64
CA LEU A 110 -6.70 1.27 -6.99
C LEU A 110 -8.07 1.66 -6.46
N LEU A 111 -8.18 2.80 -5.79
CA LEU A 111 -9.44 3.26 -5.21
C LEU A 111 -10.50 3.52 -6.29
N ASP A 112 -10.08 3.93 -7.49
CA ASP A 112 -10.99 4.09 -8.62
C ASP A 112 -11.56 2.75 -9.09
N LYS A 113 -10.84 1.66 -8.86
CA LYS A 113 -11.22 0.31 -9.30
C LYS A 113 -11.83 -0.54 -8.19
N MET A 114 -11.46 -0.30 -6.94
CA MET A 114 -11.96 -1.03 -5.77
C MET A 114 -13.03 -0.22 -5.06
N LYS A 115 -14.18 -0.82 -4.82
CA LYS A 115 -15.28 -0.15 -4.13
C LYS A 115 -15.81 -1.02 -3.00
N GLU A 116 -16.32 -0.37 -1.98
CA GLU A 116 -16.96 -1.04 -0.85
C GLU A 116 -18.29 -1.70 -1.24
#